data_a0eb63e80df03af72f18927bd8a85fd9
#
_entry.id   a0eb63e80df03af72f18927bd8a85fd9
#
_cell.length_a   1.000
_cell.length_b   1.000
_cell.length_c   1.000
_cell.angle_alpha   90.00
_cell.angle_beta   90.00
_cell.angle_gamma   90.00
#
_symmetry.space_group_name_H-M   'P 1'
#
loop_
_entity.id
_entity.type
_entity.pdbx_description
1 polymer ?
#
loop_
_entity_poly.entity_id
_entity_poly.type
_entity_poly.pdbx_seq_one_letter_code
_entity_poly.pdbx_strand_id
1 'polypeptide(L)'
;VKIACIAQLVNVIAPIMTEPKGAAWRQTIYYPYYFASVYGRGEALQLGVKSPGYDAEVADNVPYVDVSGVYDEEGRTLTFFAVNRHGDKSIDLEASLHGFGEARVVDHQVMTSADLAAANTLKNPRAVTPAKGKGAKIKDGHLTATLPPYSYQMLRLSLAAR
;
A
#
# COMPACT_ATOMS: atom_id res chain seq x y z
N VAL A 1 -1.23 14.81 -9.79
CA VAL A 1 -0.28 15.28 -8.76
C VAL A 1 1.13 15.13 -9.31
N LYS A 2 1.92 16.21 -9.35
CA LYS A 2 3.32 16.15 -9.83
C LYS A 2 4.35 16.08 -8.70
N ILE A 3 3.99 16.59 -7.53
CA ILE A 3 4.86 16.61 -6.34
C ILE A 3 3.98 16.34 -5.13
N ALA A 4 4.41 15.42 -4.28
CA ALA A 4 3.79 15.17 -2.98
C ALA A 4 4.90 15.22 -1.90
N CYS A 5 4.66 16.02 -0.87
CA CYS A 5 5.59 16.18 0.24
C CYS A 5 4.90 15.84 1.55
N ILE A 6 5.64 15.24 2.48
CA ILE A 6 5.21 15.09 3.87
C ILE A 6 5.89 16.19 4.71
N ALA A 7 5.13 16.81 5.60
CA ALA A 7 5.65 17.86 6.46
C ALA A 7 6.68 17.28 7.42
N GLN A 8 7.86 17.91 7.47
CA GLN A 8 9.02 17.52 8.27
C GLN A 8 9.50 16.08 7.99
N LEU A 9 10.78 15.84 8.08
CA LEU A 9 11.36 14.50 7.93
C LEU A 9 11.56 13.82 9.29
N VAL A 10 11.90 14.59 10.30
CA VAL A 10 12.27 14.12 11.65
C VAL A 10 11.55 14.91 12.72
N ASN A 11 11.02 14.20 13.71
CA ASN A 11 10.33 14.68 14.91
C ASN A 11 9.04 15.50 14.68
N VAL A 12 8.38 15.89 15.75
CA VAL A 12 7.09 16.57 15.82
C VAL A 12 5.97 15.75 15.17
N ILE A 13 5.68 15.97 13.87
CA ILE A 13 4.66 15.21 13.09
C ILE A 13 5.30 14.32 12.02
N ALA A 14 6.61 14.20 12.05
CA ALA A 14 7.39 13.53 11.00
C ALA A 14 7.24 11.99 11.00
N PRO A 15 7.55 11.34 9.88
CA PRO A 15 7.56 9.87 9.79
C PRO A 15 8.71 9.22 10.56
N ILE A 16 9.74 9.97 10.95
CA ILE A 16 10.87 9.49 11.75
C ILE A 16 10.89 10.27 13.06
N MET A 17 10.98 9.56 14.16
CA MET A 17 11.09 10.12 15.50
C MET A 17 12.45 9.79 16.09
N THR A 18 13.01 10.71 16.89
CA THR A 18 14.29 10.54 17.56
C THR A 18 14.23 11.06 18.99
N GLU A 19 15.10 10.53 19.84
CA GLU A 19 15.38 11.11 21.16
C GLU A 19 16.80 11.72 21.21
N PRO A 20 17.00 12.78 21.96
CA PRO A 20 18.35 13.35 22.16
C PRO A 20 19.33 12.30 22.67
N LYS A 21 20.41 12.06 21.93
CA LYS A 21 21.44 11.04 22.23
C LYS A 21 20.88 9.60 22.37
N GLY A 22 19.67 9.37 21.89
CA GLY A 22 18.94 8.12 22.04
C GLY A 22 18.64 7.43 20.70
N ALA A 23 17.59 6.62 20.74
CA ALA A 23 17.14 5.84 19.58
C ALA A 23 16.37 6.68 18.57
N ALA A 24 16.26 6.13 17.34
CA ALA A 24 15.34 6.60 16.32
C ALA A 24 14.35 5.49 15.97
N TRP A 25 13.10 5.86 15.67
CA TRP A 25 12.10 4.90 15.21
C TRP A 25 11.24 5.50 14.10
N ARG A 26 10.58 4.63 13.33
CA ARG A 26 9.70 4.99 12.23
C ARG A 26 8.25 4.98 12.71
N GLN A 27 7.52 6.04 12.44
CA GLN A 27 6.08 6.09 12.62
C GLN A 27 5.37 5.20 11.60
N THR A 28 4.12 4.85 11.84
CA THR A 28 3.32 4.04 10.90
C THR A 28 3.22 4.69 9.53
N ILE A 29 3.08 6.02 9.45
CA ILE A 29 3.00 6.79 8.21
C ILE A 29 4.29 6.74 7.36
N TYR A 30 5.42 6.36 7.95
CA TYR A 30 6.69 6.21 7.24
C TYR A 30 6.57 5.19 6.09
N TYR A 31 5.94 4.06 6.34
CA TYR A 31 5.98 2.94 5.40
C TYR A 31 5.19 3.18 4.11
N PRO A 32 3.93 3.66 4.14
CA PRO A 32 3.21 4.00 2.91
C PRO A 32 3.95 5.07 2.09
N TYR A 33 4.49 6.09 2.77
CA TYR A 33 5.25 7.14 2.10
C TYR A 33 6.55 6.61 1.49
N TYR A 34 7.29 5.77 2.22
CA TYR A 34 8.48 5.11 1.73
C TYR A 34 8.20 4.26 0.49
N PHE A 35 7.17 3.42 0.53
CA PHE A 35 6.80 2.59 -0.61
C PHE A 35 6.39 3.42 -1.82
N ALA A 36 5.60 4.47 -1.64
CA ALA A 36 5.22 5.37 -2.71
C ALA A 36 6.43 6.12 -3.29
N SER A 37 7.36 6.57 -2.44
CA SER A 37 8.57 7.29 -2.88
C SER A 37 9.54 6.39 -3.67
N VAL A 38 9.67 5.12 -3.28
CA VAL A 38 10.64 4.19 -3.89
C VAL A 38 10.03 3.47 -5.09
N TYR A 39 8.79 2.99 -4.98
CA TYR A 39 8.14 2.12 -5.95
C TYR A 39 6.99 2.78 -6.72
N GLY A 40 6.60 4.00 -6.36
CA GLY A 40 5.57 4.78 -7.05
C GLY A 40 6.15 5.69 -8.15
N ARG A 41 7.23 5.27 -8.80
CA ARG A 41 7.88 6.00 -9.89
C ARG A 41 7.51 5.40 -11.23
N GLY A 42 7.25 6.28 -12.22
CA GLY A 42 6.79 5.89 -13.56
C GLY A 42 5.48 6.56 -13.91
N GLU A 43 4.68 5.92 -14.75
CA GLU A 43 3.39 6.39 -15.19
C GLU A 43 2.29 5.96 -14.23
N ALA A 44 1.52 6.93 -13.71
CA ALA A 44 0.35 6.64 -12.91
C ALA A 44 -0.77 6.05 -13.80
N LEU A 45 -1.27 4.89 -13.44
CA LEU A 45 -2.32 4.20 -14.17
C LEU A 45 -3.69 4.75 -13.78
N GLN A 46 -4.55 4.98 -14.77
CA GLN A 46 -5.97 5.23 -14.54
C GLN A 46 -6.68 3.89 -14.34
N LEU A 47 -7.00 3.58 -13.09
CA LEU A 47 -7.65 2.32 -12.73
C LEU A 47 -9.17 2.48 -12.65
N GLY A 48 -9.90 1.55 -13.25
CA GLY A 48 -11.34 1.40 -13.04
C GLY A 48 -11.59 0.51 -11.82
N VAL A 49 -11.72 1.09 -10.62
CA VAL A 49 -11.92 0.33 -9.38
C VAL A 49 -13.41 0.13 -9.13
N LYS A 50 -13.83 -1.12 -8.87
CA LYS A 50 -15.15 -1.48 -8.36
C LYS A 50 -15.00 -2.03 -6.95
N SER A 51 -15.69 -1.45 -5.98
CA SER A 51 -15.66 -1.84 -4.59
C SER A 51 -17.04 -1.72 -3.98
N PRO A 52 -17.45 -2.60 -3.05
CA PRO A 52 -18.55 -2.28 -2.16
C PRO A 52 -18.23 -1.01 -1.38
N GLY A 53 -19.26 -0.27 -1.02
CA GLY A 53 -19.13 1.01 -0.31
C GLY A 53 -19.89 1.01 1.01
N TYR A 54 -19.72 2.08 1.75
CA TYR A 54 -20.46 2.40 2.96
C TYR A 54 -20.77 3.89 3.00
N ASP A 55 -21.80 4.26 3.76
CA ASP A 55 -22.13 5.66 3.99
C ASP A 55 -21.41 6.15 5.24
N ALA A 56 -20.80 7.33 5.15
CA ALA A 56 -20.13 8.01 6.23
C ALA A 56 -20.85 9.34 6.50
N GLU A 57 -20.59 9.97 7.65
CA GLU A 57 -21.22 11.23 8.05
C GLU A 57 -21.04 12.35 7.02
N VAL A 58 -19.91 12.34 6.29
CA VAL A 58 -19.52 13.40 5.35
C VAL A 58 -19.61 13.01 3.87
N ALA A 59 -19.90 11.75 3.56
CA ALA A 59 -19.99 11.26 2.17
C ALA A 59 -20.72 9.92 2.10
N ASP A 60 -21.56 9.77 1.07
CA ASP A 60 -22.23 8.52 0.75
C ASP A 60 -21.39 7.64 -0.16
N ASN A 61 -21.61 6.33 -0.09
CA ASN A 61 -21.00 5.32 -0.96
C ASN A 61 -19.46 5.41 -1.02
N VAL A 62 -18.82 5.59 0.13
CA VAL A 62 -17.36 5.59 0.25
C VAL A 62 -16.83 4.17 -0.03
N PRO A 63 -15.95 3.96 -1.00
CA PRO A 63 -15.47 2.62 -1.33
C PRO A 63 -14.66 2.02 -0.17
N TYR A 64 -14.90 0.75 0.17
CA TYR A 64 -14.05 0.05 1.13
C TYR A 64 -12.65 -0.18 0.61
N VAL A 65 -12.50 -0.44 -0.69
CA VAL A 65 -11.20 -0.65 -1.33
C VAL A 65 -10.85 0.53 -2.20
N ASP A 66 -9.64 1.04 -2.00
CA ASP A 66 -9.03 2.06 -2.84
C ASP A 66 -7.69 1.53 -3.36
N VAL A 67 -7.42 1.72 -4.66
CA VAL A 67 -6.23 1.20 -5.31
C VAL A 67 -5.64 2.26 -6.23
N SER A 68 -4.36 2.45 -6.13
CA SER A 68 -3.56 3.17 -7.13
C SER A 68 -2.52 2.26 -7.74
N GLY A 69 -2.13 2.54 -8.98
CA GLY A 69 -1.16 1.75 -9.71
C GLY A 69 -0.18 2.62 -10.47
N VAL A 70 1.05 2.13 -10.57
CA VAL A 70 2.13 2.78 -11.33
C VAL A 70 2.81 1.77 -12.22
N TYR A 71 3.07 2.15 -13.46
CA TYR A 71 3.87 1.39 -14.41
C TYR A 71 5.22 2.07 -14.60
N ASP A 72 6.27 1.35 -14.30
CA ASP A 72 7.65 1.71 -14.61
C ASP A 72 8.07 0.94 -15.87
N GLU A 73 8.12 1.65 -17.00
CA GLU A 73 8.45 1.05 -18.29
C GLU A 73 9.91 0.61 -18.35
N GLU A 74 10.84 1.41 -17.84
CA GLU A 74 12.27 1.11 -17.83
C GLU A 74 12.58 -0.10 -16.94
N GLY A 75 12.06 -0.09 -15.71
CA GLY A 75 12.19 -1.17 -14.74
C GLY A 75 11.30 -2.38 -15.04
N ARG A 76 10.38 -2.27 -16.01
CA ARG A 76 9.38 -3.30 -16.37
C ARG A 76 8.65 -3.82 -15.14
N THR A 77 8.13 -2.89 -14.35
CA THR A 77 7.40 -3.24 -13.12
C THR A 77 6.05 -2.55 -13.05
N LEU A 78 5.09 -3.24 -12.44
CA LEU A 78 3.83 -2.68 -11.99
C LEU A 78 3.82 -2.67 -10.48
N THR A 79 3.45 -1.55 -9.88
CA THR A 79 3.28 -1.45 -8.44
C THR A 79 1.86 -0.99 -8.13
N PHE A 80 1.16 -1.75 -7.31
CA PHE A 80 -0.16 -1.39 -6.80
C PHE A 80 -0.08 -1.08 -5.30
N PHE A 81 -0.77 -0.01 -4.91
CA PHE A 81 -0.97 0.37 -3.52
C PHE A 81 -2.46 0.26 -3.24
N ALA A 82 -2.84 -0.63 -2.35
CA ALA A 82 -4.22 -0.94 -2.04
C ALA A 82 -4.53 -0.71 -0.55
N VAL A 83 -5.71 -0.18 -0.28
CA VAL A 83 -6.23 0.01 1.08
C VAL A 83 -7.55 -0.74 1.19
N ASN A 84 -7.74 -1.49 2.27
CA ASN A 84 -9.03 -1.99 2.70
C ASN A 84 -9.45 -1.25 3.98
N ARG A 85 -10.52 -0.47 3.88
CA ARG A 85 -11.10 0.31 5.01
C ARG A 85 -12.11 -0.46 5.84
N HIS A 86 -12.47 -1.68 5.41
CA HIS A 86 -13.45 -2.49 6.14
C HIS A 86 -12.91 -2.94 7.49
N GLY A 87 -13.72 -2.78 8.55
CA GLY A 87 -13.29 -3.00 9.93
C GLY A 87 -13.05 -4.45 10.32
N ASP A 88 -13.79 -5.37 9.73
CA ASP A 88 -13.85 -6.78 10.16
C ASP A 88 -13.83 -7.78 9.00
N LYS A 89 -13.91 -7.33 7.74
CA LYS A 89 -13.93 -8.23 6.57
C LYS A 89 -12.69 -8.08 5.71
N SER A 90 -12.09 -9.20 5.40
CA SER A 90 -11.15 -9.27 4.27
C SER A 90 -11.91 -9.10 2.95
N ILE A 91 -11.27 -8.45 2.00
CA ILE A 91 -11.80 -8.24 0.64
C ILE A 91 -10.80 -8.80 -0.35
N ASP A 92 -11.27 -9.59 -1.29
CA ASP A 92 -10.43 -10.10 -2.37
C ASP A 92 -10.27 -9.02 -3.43
N LEU A 93 -9.02 -8.71 -3.75
CA LEU A 93 -8.62 -7.87 -4.86
C LEU A 93 -8.41 -8.76 -6.08
N GLU A 94 -9.04 -8.39 -7.18
CA GLU A 94 -8.75 -8.94 -8.51
C GLU A 94 -8.41 -7.78 -9.45
N ALA A 95 -7.26 -7.86 -10.12
CA ALA A 95 -6.83 -6.85 -11.09
C ALA A 95 -6.46 -7.52 -12.41
N SER A 96 -7.09 -7.06 -13.50
CA SER A 96 -6.74 -7.48 -14.86
C SER A 96 -5.42 -6.81 -15.27
N LEU A 97 -4.50 -7.60 -15.77
CA LEU A 97 -3.20 -7.17 -16.28
C LEU A 97 -3.14 -7.15 -17.80
N HIS A 98 -4.30 -7.03 -18.47
CA HIS A 98 -4.34 -7.03 -19.93
C HIS A 98 -3.45 -5.92 -20.53
N GLY A 99 -2.68 -6.29 -21.55
CA GLY A 99 -1.73 -5.38 -22.24
C GLY A 99 -0.32 -5.35 -21.64
N PHE A 100 -0.12 -5.89 -20.44
CA PHE A 100 1.21 -5.92 -19.81
C PHE A 100 2.02 -7.21 -20.06
N GLY A 101 1.38 -8.24 -20.68
CA GLY A 101 2.01 -9.52 -20.95
C GLY A 101 2.15 -10.41 -19.70
N GLU A 102 3.14 -11.31 -19.72
CA GLU A 102 3.40 -12.17 -18.57
C GLU A 102 3.97 -11.38 -17.41
N ALA A 103 3.46 -11.65 -16.22
CA ALA A 103 3.85 -10.98 -15.00
C ALA A 103 4.04 -11.98 -13.85
N ARG A 104 4.87 -11.61 -12.86
CA ARG A 104 5.05 -12.37 -11.62
C ARG A 104 5.08 -11.44 -10.43
N VAL A 105 4.53 -11.87 -9.30
CA VAL A 105 4.65 -11.15 -8.03
C VAL A 105 6.08 -11.25 -7.53
N VAL A 106 6.75 -10.10 -7.35
CA VAL A 106 8.12 -10.03 -6.84
C VAL A 106 8.19 -9.50 -5.42
N ASP A 107 7.22 -8.71 -5.00
CA ASP A 107 7.08 -8.27 -3.60
C ASP A 107 5.62 -8.05 -3.24
N HIS A 108 5.26 -8.39 -2.02
CA HIS A 108 3.97 -8.15 -1.43
C HIS A 108 4.15 -7.79 0.04
N GLN A 109 3.83 -6.55 0.39
CA GLN A 109 3.94 -6.02 1.75
C GLN A 109 2.55 -5.69 2.27
N VAL A 110 2.27 -6.07 3.50
CA VAL A 110 0.98 -5.85 4.16
C VAL A 110 1.21 -5.16 5.49
N MET A 111 0.48 -4.08 5.73
CA MET A 111 0.36 -3.43 7.03
C MET A 111 -1.09 -3.54 7.49
N THR A 112 -1.32 -4.02 8.68
CA THR A 112 -2.65 -4.07 9.31
C THR A 112 -2.50 -4.02 10.83
N SER A 113 -3.52 -3.54 11.51
CA SER A 113 -3.67 -3.61 12.96
C SER A 113 -5.15 -3.70 13.30
N ALA A 114 -5.49 -4.53 14.26
CA ALA A 114 -6.85 -4.57 14.84
C ALA A 114 -7.15 -3.33 15.68
N ASP A 115 -6.11 -2.69 16.20
CA ASP A 115 -6.22 -1.42 16.94
C ASP A 115 -5.83 -0.26 16.02
N LEU A 116 -6.81 0.56 15.64
CA LEU A 116 -6.61 1.75 14.80
C LEU A 116 -5.82 2.87 15.50
N ALA A 117 -5.74 2.86 16.82
CA ALA A 117 -4.94 3.79 17.60
C ALA A 117 -3.49 3.31 17.78
N ALA A 118 -3.15 2.10 17.31
CA ALA A 118 -1.81 1.55 17.42
C ALA A 118 -0.80 2.44 16.68
N ALA A 119 0.24 2.84 17.38
CA ALA A 119 1.32 3.66 16.86
C ALA A 119 2.69 3.07 17.25
N ASN A 120 3.67 3.30 16.40
CA ASN A 120 5.05 2.99 16.72
C ASN A 120 5.58 4.05 17.71
N THR A 121 6.13 3.58 18.81
CA THR A 121 6.65 4.43 19.89
C THR A 121 8.08 4.02 20.22
N LEU A 122 8.79 4.83 21.00
CA LEU A 122 10.12 4.46 21.51
C LEU A 122 10.12 3.09 22.22
N LYS A 123 9.07 2.82 23.03
CA LYS A 123 8.96 1.55 23.77
C LYS A 123 8.54 0.37 22.87
N ASN A 124 7.79 0.64 21.82
CA ASN A 124 7.36 -0.35 20.86
C ASN A 124 7.51 0.18 19.41
N PRO A 125 8.74 0.22 18.89
CA PRO A 125 9.03 0.85 17.59
C PRO A 125 8.53 0.03 16.39
N ARG A 126 7.96 -1.15 16.63
CA ARG A 126 7.46 -2.08 15.61
C ARG A 126 6.03 -2.56 15.90
N ALA A 127 5.22 -1.78 16.57
CA ALA A 127 3.82 -2.12 16.84
C ALA A 127 3.05 -2.34 15.54
N VAL A 128 3.25 -1.47 14.54
CA VAL A 128 2.65 -1.60 13.20
C VAL A 128 3.75 -1.42 12.17
N THR A 129 4.13 -2.49 11.50
CA THR A 129 5.17 -2.51 10.47
C THR A 129 4.75 -3.40 9.31
N PRO A 130 5.27 -3.16 8.09
CA PRO A 130 5.04 -4.07 6.99
C PRO A 130 5.55 -5.49 7.29
N ALA A 131 4.74 -6.44 6.91
CA ALA A 131 5.09 -7.86 6.88
C ALA A 131 4.92 -8.41 5.47
N LYS A 132 5.61 -9.51 5.15
CA LYS A 132 5.40 -10.18 3.87
C LYS A 132 3.97 -10.71 3.77
N GLY A 133 3.26 -10.24 2.75
CA GLY A 133 1.96 -10.76 2.38
C GLY A 133 2.05 -12.21 1.86
N LYS A 134 0.95 -12.92 1.98
CA LYS A 134 0.81 -14.29 1.49
C LYS A 134 -0.38 -14.38 0.53
N GLY A 135 -0.29 -15.29 -0.44
CA GLY A 135 -1.41 -15.62 -1.31
C GLY A 135 -1.63 -14.71 -2.52
N ALA A 136 -0.84 -13.63 -2.70
CA ALA A 136 -0.87 -12.90 -3.96
C ALA A 136 -0.35 -13.79 -5.10
N LYS A 137 -1.15 -13.92 -6.16
CA LYS A 137 -0.82 -14.78 -7.30
C LYS A 137 -1.34 -14.19 -8.60
N ILE A 138 -0.72 -14.60 -9.69
CA ILE A 138 -1.15 -14.24 -11.03
C ILE A 138 -1.56 -15.53 -11.75
N LYS A 139 -2.74 -15.53 -12.32
CA LYS A 139 -3.27 -16.60 -13.14
C LYS A 139 -4.09 -16.01 -14.29
N ASP A 140 -3.89 -16.52 -15.50
CA ASP A 140 -4.63 -16.13 -16.70
C ASP A 140 -4.70 -14.61 -16.93
N GLY A 141 -3.58 -13.90 -16.65
CA GLY A 141 -3.49 -12.43 -16.76
C GLY A 141 -4.20 -11.64 -15.66
N HIS A 142 -4.60 -12.28 -14.58
CA HIS A 142 -5.25 -11.65 -13.42
C HIS A 142 -4.38 -11.78 -12.18
N LEU A 143 -4.09 -10.65 -11.53
CA LEU A 143 -3.55 -10.60 -10.18
C LEU A 143 -4.68 -10.78 -9.18
N THR A 144 -4.51 -11.68 -8.23
CA THR A 144 -5.42 -11.84 -7.09
C THR A 144 -4.66 -11.72 -5.78
N ALA A 145 -5.26 -11.06 -4.79
CA ALA A 145 -4.73 -10.95 -3.44
C ALA A 145 -5.88 -10.73 -2.44
N THR A 146 -5.74 -11.23 -1.23
CA THR A 146 -6.69 -10.92 -0.15
C THR A 146 -6.20 -9.73 0.66
N LEU A 147 -7.06 -8.72 0.82
CA LEU A 147 -6.82 -7.53 1.61
C LEU A 147 -7.44 -7.70 3.00
N PRO A 148 -6.66 -7.93 4.07
CA PRO A 148 -7.19 -8.02 5.43
C PRO A 148 -7.97 -6.76 5.84
N PRO A 149 -8.79 -6.83 6.91
CA PRO A 149 -9.41 -5.64 7.49
C PRO A 149 -8.37 -4.58 7.85
N TYR A 150 -8.75 -3.30 7.71
CA TYR A 150 -7.89 -2.16 8.06
C TYR A 150 -6.46 -2.33 7.59
N SER A 151 -6.27 -2.63 6.30
CA SER A 151 -4.94 -2.88 5.76
C SER A 151 -4.53 -1.89 4.69
N TYR A 152 -3.23 -1.62 4.66
CA TYR A 152 -2.53 -1.05 3.52
C TYR A 152 -1.61 -2.12 2.93
N GLN A 153 -1.58 -2.24 1.60
CA GLN A 153 -0.73 -3.20 0.91
C GLN A 153 0.02 -2.56 -0.24
N MET A 154 1.22 -3.04 -0.47
CA MET A 154 2.00 -2.79 -1.66
C MET A 154 2.26 -4.12 -2.38
N LEU A 155 1.85 -4.21 -3.63
CA LEU A 155 2.03 -5.37 -4.51
C LEU A 155 2.90 -4.93 -5.69
N ARG A 156 4.06 -5.54 -5.84
CA ARG A 156 4.98 -5.26 -6.92
C ARG A 156 5.13 -6.46 -7.84
N LEU A 157 4.97 -6.22 -9.12
CA LEU A 157 5.05 -7.23 -10.18
C LEU A 157 6.23 -6.91 -11.09
N SER A 158 6.91 -7.95 -11.54
CA SER A 158 7.88 -7.86 -12.64
C SER A 158 7.22 -8.39 -13.92
N LEU A 159 7.40 -7.70 -15.01
CA LEU A 159 6.89 -8.08 -16.33
C LEU A 159 7.98 -8.80 -17.13
N ALA A 160 7.59 -9.83 -17.89
CA ALA A 160 8.50 -10.52 -18.79
C ALA A 160 9.05 -9.58 -19.88
N ALA A 161 10.23 -9.86 -20.39
CA ALA A 161 10.74 -9.17 -21.57
C ALA A 161 9.81 -9.43 -22.77
N ARG A 162 9.57 -8.39 -23.56
CA ARG A 162 8.88 -8.53 -24.84
C ARG A 162 9.80 -9.14 -25.87
#